data_94ddd9e320311ee1efc870fb6ba85358
#
_entry.id   94ddd9e320311ee1efc870fb6ba85358
#
_cell.length_a   1.000
_cell.length_b   1.000
_cell.length_c   1.000
_cell.angle_alpha   90.00
_cell.angle_beta   90.00
_cell.angle_gamma   90.00
#
_symmetry.space_group_name_H-M   'P 1'
#
loop_
_entity.id
_entity.type
_entity.pdbx_description
1 polymer ?
#
loop_
_entity_poly.entity_id
_entity_poly.type
_entity_poly.pdbx_seq_one_letter_code
_entity_poly.pdbx_strand_id
1 'polypeptide(L)'
;MFEATQLVFYYAVSPVHMGAGSAIGAIDSPIQREVHTKHPMFAGSGLKGALRHHFNRAWPRAEGDDRKPSSLINRIFGPDTGASDFAGALSLSDAQLVALPVRSLKGGFAYVTSPLALARLHRLATQARMPVDWSTPTVAVDKALVASADLLQGKQLVLEAFEFPAEVDDKLQAIAQWIATHALGGAGNSYFADKFKTDLVLLHDTDLAHFARLAMVVEPHVRIDNETGTASDGGLFYVENLPPETLMVGLAQASIERFKKNSRSNESAALLSAPEVLNHVFAGAGDAQPGIGGKLLQIGGDATTGRGLVMVQSVQSKNRVS
;
A
#
# COMPACT_ATOMS: atom_id res chain seq x y z
N MET A 1 -17.05 -16.75 -6.95
CA MET A 1 -15.60 -16.84 -7.16
C MET A 1 -14.87 -16.32 -5.94
N PHE A 2 -14.87 -15.03 -5.63
CA PHE A 2 -14.49 -14.51 -4.30
C PHE A 2 -15.75 -14.17 -3.52
N GLU A 3 -15.81 -14.56 -2.24
CA GLU A 3 -17.00 -14.48 -1.40
C GLU A 3 -16.86 -13.44 -0.29
N ALA A 4 -15.62 -13.10 0.05
CA ALA A 4 -15.28 -12.06 1.00
C ALA A 4 -14.29 -11.07 0.40
N THR A 5 -14.46 -9.79 0.72
CA THR A 5 -13.60 -8.69 0.26
C THR A 5 -13.38 -7.70 1.38
N GLN A 6 -12.13 -7.23 1.53
CA GLN A 6 -11.76 -6.15 2.45
C GLN A 6 -10.99 -5.07 1.69
N LEU A 7 -11.20 -3.82 2.06
CA LEU A 7 -10.37 -2.70 1.65
C LEU A 7 -9.09 -2.71 2.47
N VAL A 8 -7.94 -2.57 1.82
CA VAL A 8 -6.64 -2.59 2.49
C VAL A 8 -5.86 -1.34 2.10
N PHE A 9 -5.51 -0.56 3.10
CA PHE A 9 -4.61 0.58 2.96
C PHE A 9 -3.17 0.16 3.29
N TYR A 10 -2.24 0.75 2.56
CA TYR A 10 -0.80 0.59 2.73
C TYR A 10 -0.19 1.98 2.88
N TYR A 11 0.32 2.29 4.07
CA TYR A 11 0.94 3.57 4.37
C TYR A 11 2.45 3.39 4.51
N ALA A 12 3.22 4.04 3.66
CA ALA A 12 4.67 3.93 3.64
C ALA A 12 5.27 4.65 4.86
N VAL A 13 5.95 3.91 5.73
CA VAL A 13 6.65 4.45 6.92
C VAL A 13 8.11 4.76 6.61
N SER A 14 8.70 4.01 5.69
CA SER A 14 10.03 4.29 5.13
C SER A 14 9.95 4.36 3.60
N PRO A 15 10.96 4.86 2.88
CA PRO A 15 10.98 4.79 1.43
C PRO A 15 10.78 3.35 0.95
N VAL A 16 10.02 3.15 -0.14
CA VAL A 16 9.67 1.81 -0.63
C VAL A 16 10.20 1.61 -2.04
N HIS A 17 11.08 0.62 -2.19
CA HIS A 17 11.55 0.14 -3.49
C HIS A 17 10.74 -1.09 -3.94
N MET A 18 9.60 -0.87 -4.57
CA MET A 18 8.90 -1.94 -5.30
C MET A 18 9.42 -1.94 -6.74
N GLY A 19 10.56 -2.57 -6.95
CA GLY A 19 11.33 -2.48 -8.18
C GLY A 19 10.60 -3.02 -9.42
N ALA A 20 10.80 -2.35 -10.56
CA ALA A 20 10.30 -2.75 -11.88
C ALA A 20 11.35 -3.54 -12.69
N GLY A 21 12.48 -3.90 -12.09
CA GLY A 21 13.66 -4.44 -12.75
C GLY A 21 14.66 -3.34 -13.09
N SER A 22 15.64 -3.64 -13.94
CA SER A 22 16.60 -2.65 -14.44
C SER A 22 16.05 -1.93 -15.69
N ALA A 23 16.34 -0.64 -15.80
CA ALA A 23 15.96 0.17 -16.96
C ALA A 23 17.17 0.81 -17.63
N ILE A 24 17.05 1.08 -18.92
CA ILE A 24 18.02 1.92 -19.66
C ILE A 24 17.50 3.36 -19.56
N GLY A 25 18.18 4.21 -18.77
CA GLY A 25 17.77 5.59 -18.53
C GLY A 25 18.57 6.25 -17.44
N ALA A 26 18.09 7.39 -16.95
CA ALA A 26 18.72 8.13 -15.86
C ALA A 26 18.59 7.44 -14.48
N ILE A 27 17.65 6.51 -14.34
CA ILE A 27 17.42 5.72 -13.13
C ILE A 27 17.61 4.25 -13.48
N ASP A 28 18.59 3.61 -12.86
CA ASP A 28 18.95 2.21 -13.15
C ASP A 28 17.93 1.22 -12.59
N SER A 29 17.39 1.53 -11.40
CA SER A 29 16.40 0.69 -10.69
C SER A 29 15.14 1.51 -10.40
N PRO A 30 14.20 1.61 -11.36
CA PRO A 30 12.94 2.32 -11.17
C PRO A 30 11.92 1.49 -10.38
N ILE A 31 10.94 2.17 -9.75
CA ILE A 31 9.79 1.51 -9.12
C ILE A 31 8.71 1.14 -10.14
N GLN A 32 7.83 0.21 -9.72
CA GLN A 32 6.67 -0.20 -10.52
C GLN A 32 5.66 0.93 -10.65
N ARG A 33 5.14 1.09 -11.87
CA ARG A 33 4.18 2.13 -12.24
C ARG A 33 3.09 1.59 -13.16
N GLU A 34 1.92 2.16 -13.05
CA GLU A 34 0.85 1.94 -14.02
C GLU A 34 1.27 2.46 -15.41
N VAL A 35 0.96 1.69 -16.45
CA VAL A 35 1.39 2.05 -17.83
C VAL A 35 0.73 3.34 -18.32
N HIS A 36 -0.55 3.54 -18.00
CA HIS A 36 -1.37 4.63 -18.56
C HIS A 36 -1.33 5.92 -17.74
N THR A 37 -1.17 5.87 -16.41
CA THR A 37 -1.10 7.07 -15.57
C THR A 37 0.32 7.42 -15.14
N LYS A 38 1.22 6.44 -15.18
CA LYS A 38 2.57 6.51 -14.58
C LYS A 38 2.55 6.70 -13.05
N HIS A 39 1.39 6.56 -12.42
CA HIS A 39 1.33 6.53 -10.96
C HIS A 39 2.09 5.33 -10.41
N PRO A 40 2.79 5.48 -9.28
CA PRO A 40 3.42 4.35 -8.60
C PRO A 40 2.35 3.35 -8.16
N MET A 41 2.71 2.07 -8.14
CA MET A 41 1.81 0.99 -7.70
C MET A 41 2.59 -0.09 -6.94
N PHE A 42 1.88 -0.84 -6.11
CA PHE A 42 2.40 -2.09 -5.56
C PHE A 42 1.69 -3.25 -6.25
N ALA A 43 2.42 -4.05 -7.01
CA ALA A 43 1.83 -5.22 -7.66
C ALA A 43 1.29 -6.21 -6.63
N GLY A 44 0.07 -6.71 -6.85
CA GLY A 44 -0.59 -7.69 -5.98
C GLY A 44 0.22 -8.97 -5.79
N SER A 45 1.00 -9.38 -6.80
CA SER A 45 1.94 -10.51 -6.70
C SER A 45 3.06 -10.23 -5.69
N GLY A 46 3.63 -9.02 -5.71
CA GLY A 46 4.64 -8.58 -4.75
C GLY A 46 4.09 -8.50 -3.33
N LEU A 47 2.89 -7.92 -3.16
CA LEU A 47 2.20 -7.86 -1.87
C LEU A 47 1.91 -9.26 -1.32
N LYS A 48 1.43 -10.17 -2.18
CA LYS A 48 1.16 -11.55 -1.78
C LYS A 48 2.43 -12.29 -1.38
N GLY A 49 3.53 -12.09 -2.10
CA GLY A 49 4.84 -12.64 -1.76
C GLY A 49 5.36 -12.14 -0.42
N ALA A 50 5.28 -10.82 -0.17
CA ALA A 50 5.67 -10.20 1.08
C ALA A 50 4.86 -10.71 2.28
N LEU A 51 3.54 -10.79 2.15
CA LEU A 51 2.66 -11.35 3.19
C LEU A 51 2.99 -12.82 3.47
N ARG A 52 3.16 -13.64 2.42
CA ARG A 52 3.55 -15.03 2.59
C ARG A 52 4.87 -15.16 3.34
N HIS A 53 5.88 -14.35 2.98
CA HIS A 53 7.17 -14.34 3.64
C HIS A 53 7.05 -13.93 5.12
N HIS A 54 6.24 -12.91 5.41
CA HIS A 54 5.93 -12.47 6.77
C HIS A 54 5.34 -13.61 7.61
N PHE A 55 4.29 -14.25 7.11
CA PHE A 55 3.60 -15.33 7.85
C PHE A 55 4.40 -16.62 7.96
N ASN A 56 5.30 -16.90 7.01
CA ASN A 56 6.27 -17.99 7.15
C ASN A 56 7.20 -17.84 8.36
N ARG A 57 7.34 -16.63 8.89
CA ARG A 57 8.12 -16.36 10.10
C ARG A 57 7.25 -16.18 11.35
N ALA A 58 6.05 -15.62 11.17
CA ALA A 58 5.17 -15.25 12.27
C ALA A 58 4.27 -16.41 12.74
N TRP A 59 3.92 -17.35 11.87
CA TRP A 59 3.04 -18.45 12.21
C TRP A 59 3.81 -19.73 12.54
N PRO A 60 3.22 -20.67 13.34
CA PRO A 60 3.83 -21.95 13.66
C PRO A 60 4.25 -22.72 12.41
N ARG A 61 5.36 -23.42 12.49
CA ARG A 61 5.86 -24.30 11.46
C ARG A 61 5.10 -25.62 11.41
N ALA A 62 5.32 -26.40 10.34
CA ALA A 62 4.77 -27.74 10.25
C ALA A 62 5.34 -28.63 11.37
N GLU A 63 4.48 -29.45 11.99
CA GLU A 63 4.88 -30.33 13.05
C GLU A 63 5.92 -31.34 12.54
N GLY A 64 7.05 -31.45 13.25
CA GLY A 64 8.15 -32.38 12.89
C GLY A 64 9.11 -31.90 11.80
N ASP A 65 8.92 -30.75 11.18
CA ASP A 65 9.86 -30.18 10.20
C ASP A 65 9.87 -28.62 10.22
N ASP A 66 10.80 -28.06 10.94
CA ASP A 66 10.97 -26.60 11.07
C ASP A 66 11.32 -25.87 9.77
N ARG A 67 11.58 -26.61 8.68
CA ARG A 67 11.89 -26.01 7.36
C ARG A 67 10.63 -25.87 6.50
N LYS A 68 9.55 -26.58 6.81
CA LYS A 68 8.30 -26.54 6.03
C LYS A 68 7.34 -25.45 6.55
N PRO A 69 6.70 -24.68 5.67
CA PRO A 69 5.63 -23.79 6.06
C PRO A 69 4.46 -24.59 6.66
N SER A 70 3.69 -23.94 7.53
CA SER A 70 2.48 -24.57 8.08
C SER A 70 1.50 -24.92 6.95
N SER A 71 0.68 -25.93 7.17
CA SER A 71 -0.40 -26.28 6.23
C SER A 71 -1.34 -25.09 5.96
N LEU A 72 -1.59 -24.26 6.98
CA LEU A 72 -2.40 -23.04 6.88
C LEU A 72 -1.86 -22.05 5.85
N ILE A 73 -0.54 -21.83 5.79
CA ILE A 73 0.08 -20.92 4.80
C ILE A 73 -0.20 -21.44 3.38
N ASN A 74 -0.02 -22.73 3.14
CA ASN A 74 -0.28 -23.32 1.82
C ASN A 74 -1.77 -23.25 1.46
N ARG A 75 -2.67 -23.42 2.42
CA ARG A 75 -4.12 -23.29 2.23
C ARG A 75 -4.52 -21.86 1.83
N ILE A 76 -3.94 -20.85 2.46
CA ILE A 76 -4.25 -19.43 2.22
C ILE A 76 -3.53 -18.89 0.98
N PHE A 77 -2.22 -19.11 0.85
CA PHE A 77 -1.40 -18.51 -0.19
C PHE A 77 -1.18 -19.38 -1.44
N GLY A 78 -1.45 -20.67 -1.33
CA GLY A 78 -1.12 -21.70 -2.33
C GLY A 78 0.17 -22.46 -1.98
N PRO A 79 0.44 -23.63 -2.56
CA PRO A 79 1.64 -24.42 -2.30
C PRO A 79 2.90 -23.77 -2.89
N ASP A 80 4.07 -24.03 -2.29
CA ASP A 80 5.38 -23.59 -2.80
C ASP A 80 5.83 -24.42 -4.01
N THR A 81 5.58 -25.73 -3.91
CA THR A 81 5.87 -26.73 -4.95
C THR A 81 4.55 -27.37 -5.35
N GLY A 82 4.42 -27.75 -6.62
CA GLY A 82 3.15 -28.32 -7.10
C GLY A 82 2.05 -27.24 -7.25
N ALA A 83 2.39 -26.07 -7.78
CA ALA A 83 1.45 -24.95 -7.98
C ALA A 83 0.21 -25.32 -8.84
N SER A 84 0.26 -26.43 -9.56
CA SER A 84 -0.86 -27.02 -10.30
C SER A 84 -1.87 -27.76 -9.41
N ASP A 85 -1.54 -28.08 -8.15
CA ASP A 85 -2.39 -28.91 -7.30
C ASP A 85 -3.65 -28.17 -6.86
N PHE A 86 -3.48 -26.93 -6.40
CA PHE A 86 -4.59 -26.03 -6.05
C PHE A 86 -4.13 -24.57 -5.97
N ALA A 87 -5.06 -23.64 -6.17
CA ALA A 87 -4.80 -22.22 -5.96
C ALA A 87 -5.05 -21.84 -4.50
N GLY A 88 -4.24 -20.94 -3.96
CA GLY A 88 -4.49 -20.36 -2.64
C GLY A 88 -5.84 -19.61 -2.58
N ALA A 89 -6.43 -19.56 -1.39
CA ALA A 89 -7.73 -18.94 -1.17
C ALA A 89 -7.69 -17.40 -1.17
N LEU A 90 -6.52 -16.80 -0.90
CA LEU A 90 -6.31 -15.35 -0.85
C LEU A 90 -5.90 -14.78 -2.21
N SER A 91 -6.55 -13.70 -2.61
CA SER A 91 -6.17 -12.84 -3.74
C SER A 91 -5.93 -11.42 -3.24
N LEU A 92 -4.90 -10.77 -3.77
CA LEU A 92 -4.62 -9.35 -3.53
C LEU A 92 -4.63 -8.63 -4.88
N SER A 93 -5.35 -7.52 -4.97
CA SER A 93 -5.25 -6.63 -6.12
C SER A 93 -3.94 -5.84 -6.07
N ASP A 94 -3.57 -5.25 -7.19
CA ASP A 94 -2.58 -4.18 -7.17
C ASP A 94 -3.05 -3.06 -6.24
N ALA A 95 -2.13 -2.47 -5.46
CA ALA A 95 -2.44 -1.29 -4.69
C ALA A 95 -2.15 -0.03 -5.53
N GLN A 96 -3.13 0.86 -5.57
CA GLN A 96 -3.16 2.09 -6.35
C GLN A 96 -2.90 3.30 -5.45
N LEU A 97 -2.34 4.37 -6.02
CA LEU A 97 -2.06 5.62 -5.31
C LEU A 97 -3.37 6.29 -4.84
N VAL A 98 -3.41 6.66 -3.56
CA VAL A 98 -4.45 7.51 -2.96
C VAL A 98 -3.93 8.92 -2.75
N ALA A 99 -2.80 9.05 -2.07
CA ALA A 99 -2.18 10.34 -1.77
C ALA A 99 -0.66 10.22 -1.74
N LEU A 100 0.00 11.25 -2.28
CA LEU A 100 1.46 11.36 -2.35
C LEU A 100 1.91 12.53 -1.48
N PRO A 101 2.93 12.40 -0.63
CA PRO A 101 3.53 13.54 0.06
C PRO A 101 4.31 14.39 -0.94
N VAL A 102 4.03 15.68 -0.97
CA VAL A 102 4.74 16.66 -1.79
C VAL A 102 5.19 17.80 -0.88
N ARG A 103 6.44 18.23 -1.00
CA ARG A 103 6.98 19.31 -0.20
C ARG A 103 6.14 20.57 -0.37
N SER A 104 5.74 21.16 0.75
CA SER A 104 4.92 22.37 0.80
C SER A 104 5.65 23.49 1.56
N LEU A 105 5.44 24.71 1.14
CA LEU A 105 5.98 25.89 1.83
C LEU A 105 5.50 25.97 3.28
N LYS A 106 4.25 25.55 3.54
CA LYS A 106 3.68 25.45 4.88
C LYS A 106 3.45 24.00 5.26
N GLY A 107 3.61 23.67 6.54
CA GLY A 107 3.40 22.32 7.07
C GLY A 107 4.49 21.31 6.70
N GLY A 108 5.55 21.74 5.98
CA GLY A 108 6.68 20.89 5.53
C GLY A 108 6.34 20.06 4.30
N PHE A 109 5.23 19.31 4.31
CA PHE A 109 4.67 18.62 3.15
C PHE A 109 3.14 18.56 3.24
N ALA A 110 2.49 18.40 2.09
CA ALA A 110 1.05 18.16 1.98
C ALA A 110 0.80 16.79 1.35
N TYR A 111 -0.34 16.16 1.69
CA TYR A 111 -0.81 14.96 1.01
C TYR A 111 -1.57 15.34 -0.25
N VAL A 112 -1.03 15.04 -1.41
CA VAL A 112 -1.62 15.43 -2.70
C VAL A 112 -2.36 14.24 -3.30
N THR A 113 -3.61 14.47 -3.69
CA THR A 113 -4.48 13.52 -4.39
C THR A 113 -5.08 14.15 -5.65
N SER A 114 -5.91 13.39 -6.38
CA SER A 114 -6.63 13.89 -7.55
C SER A 114 -8.03 13.27 -7.68
N PRO A 115 -8.91 13.83 -8.52
CA PRO A 115 -10.22 13.24 -8.80
C PRO A 115 -10.14 11.78 -9.22
N LEU A 116 -9.18 11.39 -10.07
CA LEU A 116 -8.96 10.01 -10.48
C LEU A 116 -8.60 9.10 -9.30
N ALA A 117 -7.68 9.53 -8.45
CA ALA A 117 -7.24 8.74 -7.29
C ALA A 117 -8.40 8.54 -6.30
N LEU A 118 -9.17 9.59 -6.01
CA LEU A 118 -10.34 9.51 -5.14
C LEU A 118 -11.47 8.67 -5.75
N ALA A 119 -11.74 8.78 -7.06
CA ALA A 119 -12.73 7.95 -7.73
C ALA A 119 -12.38 6.46 -7.69
N ARG A 120 -11.09 6.13 -7.78
CA ARG A 120 -10.59 4.76 -7.61
C ARG A 120 -10.78 4.25 -6.19
N LEU A 121 -10.41 5.04 -5.19
CA LEU A 121 -10.66 4.73 -3.79
C LEU A 121 -12.15 4.49 -3.53
N HIS A 122 -13.01 5.37 -4.01
CA HIS A 122 -14.47 5.25 -3.89
C HIS A 122 -14.98 3.93 -4.49
N ARG A 123 -14.51 3.59 -5.70
CA ARG A 123 -14.86 2.34 -6.38
C ARG A 123 -14.43 1.10 -5.59
N LEU A 124 -13.18 1.08 -5.07
CA LEU A 124 -12.69 -0.04 -4.27
C LEU A 124 -13.41 -0.16 -2.93
N ALA A 125 -13.69 0.96 -2.27
CA ALA A 125 -14.48 0.98 -1.03
C ALA A 125 -15.90 0.43 -1.27
N THR A 126 -16.55 0.82 -2.38
CA THR A 126 -17.86 0.28 -2.78
C THR A 126 -17.81 -1.23 -3.02
N GLN A 127 -16.78 -1.73 -3.70
CA GLN A 127 -16.59 -3.18 -3.91
C GLN A 127 -16.34 -3.93 -2.60
N ALA A 128 -15.68 -3.31 -1.63
CA ALA A 128 -15.52 -3.84 -0.28
C ALA A 128 -16.77 -3.61 0.62
N ARG A 129 -17.87 -3.09 0.06
CA ARG A 129 -19.12 -2.77 0.77
C ARG A 129 -18.91 -1.79 1.95
N MET A 130 -17.90 -0.94 1.84
CA MET A 130 -17.67 0.13 2.81
C MET A 130 -18.65 1.28 2.53
N PRO A 131 -19.26 1.86 3.56
CA PRO A 131 -20.09 3.06 3.37
C PRO A 131 -19.17 4.24 2.97
N VAL A 132 -19.51 4.88 1.86
CA VAL A 132 -18.85 6.09 1.36
C VAL A 132 -19.93 7.11 1.11
N ASP A 133 -19.95 8.17 1.88
CA ASP A 133 -20.98 9.21 1.90
C ASP A 133 -20.54 10.50 1.20
N TRP A 134 -19.37 10.50 0.59
CA TRP A 134 -18.82 11.62 -0.16
C TRP A 134 -18.79 11.38 -1.66
N SER A 135 -18.85 12.46 -2.44
CA SER A 135 -18.65 12.46 -3.90
C SER A 135 -17.29 13.06 -4.23
N THR A 136 -16.66 12.56 -5.30
CA THR A 136 -15.37 13.05 -5.77
C THR A 136 -15.48 14.50 -6.24
N PRO A 137 -14.76 15.46 -5.63
CA PRO A 137 -14.70 16.84 -6.11
C PRO A 137 -13.96 16.92 -7.44
N THR A 138 -14.19 18.02 -8.17
CA THR A 138 -13.43 18.35 -9.40
C THR A 138 -12.66 19.64 -9.19
N VAL A 139 -11.51 19.74 -9.82
CA VAL A 139 -10.66 20.94 -9.81
C VAL A 139 -10.13 21.19 -11.21
N ALA A 140 -9.97 22.46 -11.60
CA ALA A 140 -9.39 22.83 -12.88
C ALA A 140 -7.86 22.62 -12.88
N VAL A 141 -7.27 22.49 -14.06
CA VAL A 141 -5.81 22.48 -14.24
C VAL A 141 -5.19 23.75 -13.64
N ASP A 142 -4.02 23.62 -13.05
CA ASP A 142 -3.28 24.69 -12.38
C ASP A 142 -4.03 25.37 -11.21
N LYS A 143 -5.05 24.68 -10.65
CA LYS A 143 -5.73 25.09 -9.41
C LYS A 143 -5.71 23.97 -8.38
N ALA A 144 -5.94 24.33 -7.13
CA ALA A 144 -6.01 23.37 -6.03
C ALA A 144 -7.24 23.60 -5.15
N LEU A 145 -7.74 22.51 -4.53
CA LEU A 145 -8.59 22.57 -3.35
C LEU A 145 -7.78 22.08 -2.16
N VAL A 146 -7.99 22.67 -0.99
CA VAL A 146 -7.29 22.31 0.25
C VAL A 146 -8.30 21.99 1.37
N ALA A 147 -7.96 21.04 2.23
CA ALA A 147 -8.79 20.70 3.38
C ALA A 147 -8.75 21.78 4.48
N SER A 148 -7.66 22.57 4.58
CA SER A 148 -7.51 23.65 5.54
C SER A 148 -6.79 24.86 4.93
N ALA A 149 -7.14 26.05 5.40
CA ALA A 149 -6.46 27.30 5.02
C ALA A 149 -5.01 27.39 5.56
N ASP A 150 -4.61 26.51 6.49
CA ASP A 150 -3.28 26.54 7.11
C ASP A 150 -2.16 26.28 6.11
N LEU A 151 -2.45 25.57 5.01
CA LEU A 151 -1.52 25.33 3.90
C LEU A 151 -1.33 26.56 3.00
N LEU A 152 -2.21 27.55 3.07
CA LEU A 152 -2.23 28.67 2.13
C LEU A 152 -1.34 29.82 2.58
N GLN A 153 -0.65 30.42 1.62
CA GLN A 153 -0.06 31.76 1.73
C GLN A 153 -0.95 32.77 0.98
N GLY A 154 -1.83 33.46 1.70
CA GLY A 154 -2.90 34.22 1.08
C GLY A 154 -3.91 33.30 0.39
N LYS A 155 -3.98 33.35 -0.93
CA LYS A 155 -4.82 32.46 -1.76
C LYS A 155 -3.99 31.50 -2.61
N GLN A 156 -2.73 31.30 -2.27
CA GLN A 156 -1.83 30.44 -3.02
C GLN A 156 -1.39 29.24 -2.18
N LEU A 157 -1.42 28.07 -2.78
CA LEU A 157 -0.75 26.87 -2.32
C LEU A 157 0.59 26.77 -3.04
N VAL A 158 1.68 26.56 -2.31
CA VAL A 158 3.02 26.39 -2.89
C VAL A 158 3.49 24.95 -2.63
N LEU A 159 3.65 24.20 -3.71
CA LEU A 159 4.16 22.81 -3.69
C LEU A 159 5.42 22.75 -4.55
N GLU A 160 6.54 22.30 -3.95
CA GLU A 160 7.86 22.36 -4.60
C GLU A 160 8.17 23.76 -5.12
N ALA A 161 8.29 23.93 -6.43
CA ALA A 161 8.51 25.20 -7.12
C ALA A 161 7.25 25.74 -7.82
N PHE A 162 6.07 25.15 -7.56
CA PHE A 162 4.82 25.49 -8.22
C PHE A 162 3.87 26.22 -7.28
N GLU A 163 3.18 27.23 -7.81
CA GLU A 163 2.14 27.98 -7.11
C GLU A 163 0.78 27.66 -7.75
N PHE A 164 -0.19 27.31 -6.92
CA PHE A 164 -1.56 27.02 -7.33
C PHE A 164 -2.52 27.99 -6.65
N PRO A 165 -3.32 28.77 -7.38
CA PRO A 165 -4.49 29.42 -6.80
C PRO A 165 -5.36 28.36 -6.12
N ALA A 166 -5.67 28.56 -4.83
CA ALA A 166 -6.32 27.51 -4.05
C ALA A 166 -7.41 28.07 -3.14
N GLU A 167 -8.41 27.24 -2.88
CA GLU A 167 -9.52 27.55 -1.97
C GLU A 167 -9.77 26.33 -1.05
N VAL A 168 -10.34 26.62 0.12
CA VAL A 168 -10.76 25.61 1.08
C VAL A 168 -12.05 24.96 0.58
N ASP A 169 -12.13 23.63 0.64
CA ASP A 169 -13.30 22.86 0.24
C ASP A 169 -13.75 21.90 1.35
N ASP A 170 -14.94 22.11 1.89
CA ASP A 170 -15.51 21.30 2.97
C ASP A 170 -15.72 19.82 2.58
N LYS A 171 -15.97 19.55 1.29
CA LYS A 171 -16.10 18.17 0.80
C LYS A 171 -14.76 17.46 0.83
N LEU A 172 -13.69 18.17 0.45
CA LEU A 172 -12.33 17.62 0.57
C LEU A 172 -11.96 17.37 2.04
N GLN A 173 -12.35 18.25 2.96
CA GLN A 173 -12.15 18.05 4.39
C GLN A 173 -12.89 16.80 4.89
N ALA A 174 -14.14 16.56 4.47
CA ALA A 174 -14.87 15.35 4.82
C ALA A 174 -14.19 14.07 4.27
N ILE A 175 -13.65 14.13 3.04
CA ILE A 175 -12.87 13.05 2.44
C ILE A 175 -11.59 12.80 3.25
N ALA A 176 -10.86 13.84 3.62
CA ALA A 176 -9.66 13.76 4.44
C ALA A 176 -9.94 13.07 5.79
N GLN A 177 -11.05 13.45 6.44
CA GLN A 177 -11.51 12.84 7.69
C GLN A 177 -11.84 11.35 7.51
N TRP A 178 -12.53 10.99 6.43
CA TRP A 178 -12.88 9.60 6.12
C TRP A 178 -11.61 8.76 5.89
N ILE A 179 -10.69 9.24 5.06
CA ILE A 179 -9.42 8.53 4.77
C ILE A 179 -8.59 8.39 6.04
N ALA A 180 -8.38 9.46 6.81
CA ALA A 180 -7.59 9.43 8.03
C ALA A 180 -8.15 8.40 9.05
N THR A 181 -9.47 8.33 9.19
CA THR A 181 -10.15 7.40 10.09
C THR A 181 -9.93 5.95 9.68
N HIS A 182 -10.01 5.64 8.39
CA HIS A 182 -9.96 4.26 7.90
C HIS A 182 -8.54 3.77 7.59
N ALA A 183 -7.66 4.67 7.15
CA ALA A 183 -6.30 4.32 6.74
C ALA A 183 -5.26 4.50 7.85
N LEU A 184 -5.43 5.49 8.74
CA LEU A 184 -4.42 5.91 9.71
C LEU A 184 -4.89 5.79 11.16
N GLY A 185 -6.03 5.14 11.42
CA GLY A 185 -6.66 5.02 12.74
C GLY A 185 -5.93 4.12 13.75
N GLY A 186 -4.74 3.59 13.42
CA GLY A 186 -3.96 2.71 14.29
C GLY A 186 -3.13 3.44 15.34
N ALA A 187 -2.72 2.70 16.38
CA ALA A 187 -1.82 3.21 17.41
C ALA A 187 -0.49 3.70 16.83
N GLY A 188 -0.01 4.86 17.27
CA GLY A 188 1.23 5.49 16.79
C GLY A 188 1.07 6.39 15.57
N ASN A 189 -0.10 6.42 14.92
CA ASN A 189 -0.35 7.24 13.72
C ASN A 189 -1.15 8.52 13.99
N SER A 190 -1.42 8.88 15.24
CA SER A 190 -2.31 10.01 15.58
C SER A 190 -1.86 11.32 14.93
N TYR A 191 -0.56 11.62 14.99
CA TYR A 191 -0.01 12.82 14.35
C TYR A 191 -0.28 12.83 12.83
N PHE A 192 0.01 11.72 12.14
CA PHE A 192 -0.17 11.61 10.69
C PHE A 192 -1.65 11.59 10.30
N ALA A 193 -2.51 10.99 11.12
CA ALA A 193 -3.95 11.04 10.92
C ALA A 193 -4.48 12.47 11.04
N ASP A 194 -4.05 13.23 12.05
CA ASP A 194 -4.46 14.61 12.21
C ASP A 194 -3.90 15.50 11.12
N LYS A 195 -2.63 15.33 10.75
CA LYS A 195 -2.02 16.02 9.61
C LYS A 195 -2.76 15.71 8.30
N PHE A 196 -3.15 14.46 8.05
CA PHE A 196 -3.90 14.10 6.84
C PHE A 196 -5.25 14.82 6.74
N LYS A 197 -5.94 15.02 7.88
CA LYS A 197 -7.23 15.73 7.94
C LYS A 197 -7.13 17.20 7.54
N THR A 198 -6.00 17.85 7.84
CA THR A 198 -5.77 19.28 7.57
C THR A 198 -4.99 19.52 6.29
N ASP A 199 -4.06 18.63 5.94
CA ASP A 199 -3.07 18.85 4.91
C ASP A 199 -3.34 18.07 3.62
N LEU A 200 -4.59 17.61 3.42
CA LEU A 200 -5.00 17.01 2.14
C LEU A 200 -5.24 18.09 1.09
N VAL A 201 -4.67 17.88 -0.08
CA VAL A 201 -4.75 18.75 -1.26
C VAL A 201 -5.30 17.95 -2.44
N LEU A 202 -6.28 18.50 -3.16
CA LEU A 202 -6.76 17.99 -4.43
C LEU A 202 -6.19 18.82 -5.57
N LEU A 203 -5.43 18.19 -6.43
CA LEU A 203 -4.95 18.76 -7.70
C LEU A 203 -5.68 18.11 -8.88
N HIS A 204 -5.61 18.74 -10.04
CA HIS A 204 -6.03 18.10 -11.29
C HIS A 204 -5.21 16.83 -11.56
N ASP A 205 -5.79 15.86 -12.27
CA ASP A 205 -5.13 14.57 -12.57
C ASP A 205 -3.78 14.74 -13.28
N THR A 206 -3.65 15.75 -14.16
CA THR A 206 -2.40 16.09 -14.86
C THR A 206 -1.31 16.55 -13.89
N ASP A 207 -1.69 17.38 -12.91
CA ASP A 207 -0.75 17.94 -11.93
C ASP A 207 -0.29 16.87 -10.95
N LEU A 208 -1.21 15.99 -10.48
CA LEU A 208 -0.82 14.83 -9.69
C LEU A 208 0.13 13.91 -10.48
N ALA A 209 -0.16 13.65 -11.77
CA ALA A 209 0.70 12.80 -12.59
C ALA A 209 2.11 13.39 -12.75
N HIS A 210 2.26 14.72 -12.77
CA HIS A 210 3.55 15.39 -12.75
C HIS A 210 4.31 15.09 -11.45
N PHE A 211 3.70 15.31 -10.28
CA PHE A 211 4.33 15.00 -8.99
C PHE A 211 4.59 13.50 -8.81
N ALA A 212 3.68 12.64 -9.23
CA ALA A 212 3.87 11.20 -9.17
C ALA A 212 5.07 10.69 -9.99
N ARG A 213 5.54 11.48 -10.95
CA ARG A 213 6.76 11.17 -11.71
C ARG A 213 8.02 11.79 -11.13
N LEU A 214 7.93 12.97 -10.53
CA LEU A 214 9.09 13.80 -10.17
C LEU A 214 9.33 13.93 -8.67
N ALA A 215 8.32 13.73 -7.82
CA ALA A 215 8.45 13.80 -6.36
C ALA A 215 8.84 12.46 -5.73
N MET A 216 9.51 11.58 -6.50
CA MET A 216 10.06 10.33 -5.97
C MET A 216 11.43 10.57 -5.33
N VAL A 217 11.81 9.70 -4.41
CA VAL A 217 13.15 9.71 -3.82
C VAL A 217 14.08 8.95 -4.75
N VAL A 218 15.03 9.67 -5.36
CA VAL A 218 16.07 9.07 -6.20
C VAL A 218 17.39 9.17 -5.46
N GLU A 219 17.99 8.01 -5.18
CA GLU A 219 19.22 7.90 -4.37
C GLU A 219 20.37 7.38 -5.22
N PRO A 220 21.53 8.06 -5.21
CA PRO A 220 22.75 7.53 -5.78
C PRO A 220 23.35 6.48 -4.83
N HIS A 221 23.71 5.33 -5.38
CA HIS A 221 24.45 4.28 -4.71
C HIS A 221 25.79 4.07 -5.40
N VAL A 222 26.82 3.74 -4.64
CA VAL A 222 28.15 3.45 -5.16
C VAL A 222 28.62 2.10 -4.65
N ARG A 223 29.09 1.27 -5.56
CA ARG A 223 29.78 0.03 -5.18
C ARG A 223 31.17 0.38 -4.67
N ILE A 224 31.50 -0.05 -3.46
CA ILE A 224 32.81 0.12 -2.86
C ILE A 224 33.67 -1.12 -3.14
N ASP A 225 34.88 -0.89 -3.60
CA ASP A 225 35.88 -1.93 -3.71
C ASP A 225 36.41 -2.28 -2.31
N ASN A 226 36.37 -3.55 -1.95
CA ASN A 226 36.71 -4.01 -0.60
C ASN A 226 38.22 -3.96 -0.29
N GLU A 227 39.06 -3.95 -1.32
CA GLU A 227 40.53 -3.93 -1.13
C GLU A 227 41.03 -2.49 -0.97
N THR A 228 40.53 -1.58 -1.80
CA THR A 228 40.96 -0.18 -1.83
C THR A 228 40.13 0.75 -0.96
N GLY A 229 38.92 0.36 -0.58
CA GLY A 229 37.95 1.20 0.14
C GLY A 229 37.41 2.38 -0.67
N THR A 230 37.64 2.39 -2.00
CA THR A 230 37.23 3.45 -2.92
C THR A 230 36.06 2.99 -3.80
N ALA A 231 35.42 3.92 -4.50
CA ALA A 231 34.37 3.61 -5.47
C ALA A 231 34.93 2.76 -6.63
N SER A 232 34.27 1.64 -6.95
CA SER A 232 34.58 0.84 -8.13
C SER A 232 34.24 1.59 -9.40
N ASP A 233 35.04 1.45 -10.47
CA ASP A 233 34.74 2.01 -11.78
C ASP A 233 33.39 1.48 -12.29
N GLY A 234 32.51 2.40 -12.76
CA GLY A 234 31.14 2.05 -13.17
C GLY A 234 30.24 1.59 -12.02
N GLY A 235 30.62 1.80 -10.78
CA GLY A 235 29.89 1.39 -9.59
C GLY A 235 28.75 2.32 -9.17
N LEU A 236 28.58 3.49 -9.79
CA LEU A 236 27.50 4.43 -9.51
C LEU A 236 26.20 3.94 -10.17
N PHE A 237 25.12 3.87 -9.42
CA PHE A 237 23.77 3.56 -9.92
C PHE A 237 22.71 4.31 -9.10
N TYR A 238 21.57 4.57 -9.72
CA TYR A 238 20.46 5.31 -9.12
C TYR A 238 19.27 4.38 -8.84
N VAL A 239 18.77 4.46 -7.61
CA VAL A 239 17.58 3.70 -7.16
C VAL A 239 16.44 4.67 -6.89
N GLU A 240 15.31 4.42 -7.53
CA GLU A 240 14.07 5.16 -7.25
C GLU A 240 13.30 4.50 -6.12
N ASN A 241 12.78 5.31 -5.20
CA ASN A 241 11.94 4.87 -4.10
C ASN A 241 10.65 5.69 -4.06
N LEU A 242 9.55 5.05 -3.70
CA LEU A 242 8.34 5.75 -3.28
C LEU A 242 8.63 6.46 -1.94
N PRO A 243 8.31 7.75 -1.78
CA PRO A 243 8.58 8.47 -0.54
C PRO A 243 7.77 7.91 0.64
N PRO A 244 8.30 7.99 1.89
CA PRO A 244 7.51 7.74 3.09
C PRO A 244 6.29 8.66 3.11
N GLU A 245 5.30 8.34 3.92
CA GLU A 245 4.01 9.03 4.02
C GLU A 245 3.09 8.88 2.78
N THR A 246 3.49 8.12 1.75
CA THR A 246 2.61 7.78 0.63
C THR A 246 1.53 6.80 1.08
N LEU A 247 0.27 7.09 0.70
CA LEU A 247 -0.88 6.24 0.96
C LEU A 247 -1.32 5.52 -0.32
N MET A 248 -1.39 4.19 -0.24
CA MET A 248 -1.86 3.31 -1.30
C MET A 248 -3.09 2.53 -0.84
N VAL A 249 -3.92 2.04 -1.78
CA VAL A 249 -5.12 1.24 -1.48
C VAL A 249 -5.29 0.09 -2.46
N GLY A 250 -5.69 -1.06 -1.96
CA GLY A 250 -6.04 -2.23 -2.76
C GLY A 250 -7.15 -3.05 -2.12
N LEU A 251 -7.48 -4.17 -2.73
CA LEU A 251 -8.44 -5.14 -2.22
C LEU A 251 -7.74 -6.44 -1.82
N ALA A 252 -8.14 -6.97 -0.69
CA ALA A 252 -7.93 -8.36 -0.34
C ALA A 252 -9.24 -9.12 -0.52
N GLN A 253 -9.20 -10.19 -1.31
CA GLN A 253 -10.34 -11.01 -1.63
C GLN A 253 -10.06 -12.47 -1.27
N ALA A 254 -11.06 -13.16 -0.78
CA ALA A 254 -10.94 -14.57 -0.47
C ALA A 254 -12.08 -15.38 -1.07
N SER A 255 -11.75 -16.62 -1.43
CA SER A 255 -12.69 -17.68 -1.71
C SER A 255 -12.68 -18.70 -0.58
N ILE A 256 -13.65 -19.60 -0.55
CA ILE A 256 -13.50 -20.83 0.22
C ILE A 256 -12.22 -21.54 -0.20
N GLU A 257 -11.57 -22.20 0.73
CA GLU A 257 -10.37 -22.96 0.51
C GLU A 257 -10.52 -24.01 -0.60
N ARG A 258 -9.49 -24.15 -1.44
CA ARG A 258 -9.51 -25.00 -2.64
C ARG A 258 -8.65 -26.26 -2.53
N PHE A 259 -8.48 -26.78 -1.33
CA PHE A 259 -7.71 -28.00 -1.12
C PHE A 259 -8.35 -29.20 -1.85
N LYS A 260 -7.58 -29.94 -2.65
CA LYS A 260 -8.07 -31.18 -3.26
C LYS A 260 -8.19 -32.27 -2.20
N LYS A 261 -9.32 -32.99 -2.20
CA LYS A 261 -9.66 -34.05 -1.23
C LYS A 261 -8.59 -35.16 -1.12
N ASN A 262 -7.84 -35.39 -2.21
CA ASN A 262 -6.79 -36.41 -2.29
C ASN A 262 -5.44 -35.94 -1.66
N SER A 263 -5.28 -34.69 -1.35
CA SER A 263 -4.09 -34.13 -0.69
C SER A 263 -4.22 -34.11 0.84
N ARG A 264 -5.35 -34.51 1.37
CA ARG A 264 -5.64 -34.62 2.81
C ARG A 264 -5.18 -35.98 3.35
N SER A 265 -3.91 -36.22 3.37
CA SER A 265 -3.42 -37.28 4.25
C SER A 265 -3.58 -36.81 5.70
N ASN A 266 -4.63 -37.28 6.37
CA ASN A 266 -4.86 -37.25 7.81
C ASN A 266 -5.36 -35.95 8.50
N GLU A 267 -5.69 -34.85 7.86
CA GLU A 267 -6.32 -33.73 8.57
C GLU A 267 -7.85 -33.71 8.38
N SER A 268 -8.60 -34.01 9.44
CA SER A 268 -10.06 -33.89 9.53
C SER A 268 -10.50 -32.38 9.71
N ALA A 269 -9.62 -31.43 9.46
CA ALA A 269 -9.94 -30.02 9.61
C ALA A 269 -10.96 -29.56 8.56
N ALA A 270 -11.97 -28.82 8.97
CA ALA A 270 -12.94 -28.19 8.08
C ALA A 270 -12.24 -27.23 7.11
N LEU A 271 -12.83 -27.05 5.92
CA LEU A 271 -12.37 -26.06 4.94
C LEU A 271 -12.54 -24.65 5.54
N LEU A 272 -11.54 -23.78 5.35
CA LEU A 272 -11.67 -22.37 5.69
C LEU A 272 -12.69 -21.70 4.76
N SER A 273 -13.65 -21.02 5.33
CA SER A 273 -14.53 -20.10 4.62
C SER A 273 -13.76 -18.84 4.19
N ALA A 274 -14.28 -18.12 3.21
CA ALA A 274 -13.66 -16.87 2.76
C ALA A 274 -13.48 -15.80 3.85
N PRO A 275 -14.45 -15.56 4.76
CA PRO A 275 -14.24 -14.67 5.91
C PRO A 275 -13.13 -15.14 6.84
N GLU A 276 -13.02 -16.46 7.13
CA GLU A 276 -11.96 -16.99 7.98
C GLU A 276 -10.58 -16.80 7.37
N VAL A 277 -10.44 -16.96 6.04
CA VAL A 277 -9.18 -16.68 5.32
C VAL A 277 -8.73 -15.22 5.55
N LEU A 278 -9.62 -14.24 5.35
CA LEU A 278 -9.29 -12.84 5.58
C LEU A 278 -9.02 -12.55 7.06
N ASN A 279 -9.77 -13.18 7.97
CA ASN A 279 -9.57 -13.02 9.40
C ASN A 279 -8.19 -13.52 9.84
N HIS A 280 -7.75 -14.68 9.39
CA HIS A 280 -6.40 -15.18 9.68
C HIS A 280 -5.32 -14.20 9.23
N VAL A 281 -5.47 -13.61 8.03
CA VAL A 281 -4.48 -12.69 7.47
C VAL A 281 -4.46 -11.36 8.20
N PHE A 282 -5.61 -10.76 8.49
CA PHE A 282 -5.65 -9.37 8.99
C PHE A 282 -5.85 -9.28 10.51
N ALA A 283 -6.77 -10.00 11.09
CA ALA A 283 -7.02 -9.99 12.53
C ALA A 283 -6.13 -11.00 13.28
N GLY A 284 -5.86 -12.15 12.64
CA GLY A 284 -5.18 -13.28 13.27
C GLY A 284 -6.14 -14.21 14.01
N ALA A 285 -5.58 -15.28 14.58
CA ALA A 285 -6.28 -16.27 15.39
C ALA A 285 -5.53 -16.47 16.73
N GLY A 286 -5.40 -15.39 17.50
CA GLY A 286 -4.69 -15.36 18.76
C GLY A 286 -3.19 -15.14 18.64
N ASP A 287 -2.47 -15.20 19.76
CA ASP A 287 -1.04 -14.87 19.84
C ASP A 287 -0.15 -15.79 19.02
N ALA A 288 -0.52 -17.06 18.88
CA ALA A 288 0.22 -18.03 18.08
C ALA A 288 0.09 -17.79 16.56
N GLN A 289 -0.95 -17.10 16.12
CA GLN A 289 -1.22 -16.80 14.71
C GLN A 289 -1.61 -15.32 14.57
N PRO A 290 -0.67 -14.38 14.78
CA PRO A 290 -0.95 -12.96 14.70
C PRO A 290 -1.32 -12.56 13.27
N GLY A 291 -2.32 -11.67 13.13
CA GLY A 291 -2.64 -11.02 11.85
C GLY A 291 -1.73 -9.82 11.57
N ILE A 292 -1.83 -9.27 10.36
CA ILE A 292 -1.01 -8.11 9.91
C ILE A 292 -1.73 -6.77 10.07
N GLY A 293 -3.06 -6.76 10.30
CA GLY A 293 -3.82 -5.52 10.42
C GLY A 293 -3.30 -4.62 11.53
N GLY A 294 -3.07 -3.35 11.24
CA GLY A 294 -2.46 -2.36 12.16
C GLY A 294 -0.97 -2.57 12.44
N LYS A 295 -0.27 -3.41 11.66
CA LYS A 295 1.15 -3.72 11.86
C LYS A 295 1.99 -3.36 10.64
N LEU A 296 3.31 -3.34 10.84
CA LEU A 296 4.30 -3.12 9.79
C LEU A 296 4.52 -4.41 8.98
N LEU A 297 4.54 -4.26 7.68
CA LEU A 297 4.92 -5.27 6.70
C LEU A 297 6.16 -4.78 5.95
N GLN A 298 7.15 -5.65 5.76
CA GLN A 298 8.27 -5.39 4.87
C GLN A 298 7.87 -5.75 3.44
N ILE A 299 7.89 -4.79 2.51
CA ILE A 299 7.61 -5.00 1.09
C ILE A 299 8.73 -4.45 0.21
N GLY A 300 8.89 -5.02 -0.99
CA GLY A 300 9.91 -4.58 -1.94
C GLY A 300 11.34 -4.97 -1.57
N GLY A 301 12.30 -4.36 -2.24
CA GLY A 301 13.73 -4.56 -2.07
C GLY A 301 14.33 -3.73 -0.94
N ASP A 302 15.65 -3.85 -0.80
CA ASP A 302 16.52 -3.01 0.04
C ASP A 302 16.15 -2.98 1.54
N ALA A 303 15.59 -4.08 2.05
CA ALA A 303 15.18 -4.22 3.45
C ALA A 303 16.35 -3.99 4.43
N THR A 304 17.56 -4.44 4.09
CA THR A 304 18.75 -4.30 4.93
C THR A 304 19.27 -2.86 5.01
N THR A 305 18.85 -2.00 4.09
CA THR A 305 19.15 -0.56 4.09
C THR A 305 17.98 0.28 4.62
N GLY A 306 16.98 -0.37 5.27
CA GLY A 306 15.89 0.31 5.94
C GLY A 306 14.73 0.72 5.01
N ARG A 307 14.63 0.15 3.82
CA ARG A 307 13.55 0.42 2.87
C ARG A 307 12.38 -0.55 3.06
N GLY A 308 11.19 -0.16 2.62
CA GLY A 308 10.04 -1.03 2.45
C GLY A 308 9.19 -1.29 3.69
N LEU A 309 9.31 -0.49 4.76
CA LEU A 309 8.40 -0.59 5.90
C LEU A 309 7.07 0.09 5.60
N VAL A 310 6.00 -0.68 5.62
CA VAL A 310 4.64 -0.22 5.29
C VAL A 310 3.66 -0.65 6.37
N MET A 311 2.90 0.30 6.89
CA MET A 311 1.76 0.02 7.78
C MET A 311 0.61 -0.53 6.95
N VAL A 312 0.08 -1.68 7.35
CA VAL A 312 -1.06 -2.33 6.68
C VAL A 312 -2.32 -2.13 7.53
N GLN A 313 -3.32 -1.46 6.98
CA GLN A 313 -4.60 -1.27 7.65
C GLN A 313 -5.72 -1.88 6.80
N SER A 314 -6.35 -2.95 7.30
CA SER A 314 -7.53 -3.53 6.68
C SER A 314 -8.81 -2.98 7.29
N VAL A 315 -9.80 -2.76 6.45
CA VAL A 315 -11.12 -2.27 6.87
C VAL A 315 -12.18 -3.25 6.41
N GLN A 316 -12.94 -3.74 7.38
CA GLN A 316 -14.10 -4.61 7.14
C GLN A 316 -15.37 -3.78 7.14
N SER A 317 -16.27 -4.04 6.20
CA SER A 317 -17.66 -3.64 6.36
C SER A 317 -18.21 -4.28 7.64
N LYS A 318 -18.79 -3.47 8.52
CA LYS A 318 -19.56 -3.99 9.65
C LYS A 318 -20.75 -4.74 9.05
N ASN A 319 -20.62 -6.05 8.84
CA ASN A 319 -21.77 -6.89 8.47
C ASN A 319 -22.81 -6.72 9.57
N ARG A 320 -23.95 -6.17 9.22
CA ARG A 320 -25.16 -6.50 9.96
C ARG A 320 -25.36 -8.00 9.75
N VAL A 321 -25.07 -8.77 10.79
CA VAL A 321 -25.57 -10.14 10.92
C VAL A 321 -27.10 -9.98 10.86
N SER A 322 -27.67 -10.34 9.72
CA SER A 322 -29.11 -10.48 9.56
C SER A 322 -29.51 -11.89 9.91
#